data_97dc3dec3d24e5063faa704017f7f12d
#
_entry.id   97dc3dec3d24e5063faa704017f7f12d
#
_cell.length_a   1.000
_cell.length_b   1.000
_cell.length_c   1.000
_cell.angle_alpha   90.00
_cell.angle_beta   90.00
_cell.angle_gamma   90.00
#
_symmetry.space_group_name_H-M   'P 1'
#
loop_
_entity.id
_entity.type
_entity.pdbx_description
1 polymer ?
#
loop_
_entity_poly.entity_id
_entity_poly.type
_entity_poly.pdbx_seq_one_letter_code
_entity_poly.pdbx_strand_id
1 'polypeptide(L)'
;MENTKKDVQHEKIAKKGARIMIAAPQSGSGKTLITCALLQALKEKNYHLESFKCGPDYIDPMFHKTVLGISSRNLDPFFTEDSITRMLLSKGQDSRDLAVIEGVMGLYDGLGGIREEASSYALAKATNTPILLTVNARGMGRSLLALLSGFLQYDTAHLIKGVILNQTPSSFASVLAKEIEETFHIPVVASFPVRDDVRIESRHLGLVMPYELEDIQSRLKIASQVLCENANIEQILEIAKSAPKLEYDVESDIKHKITEKTIRIGVARDEAFCFYYEDNLDLLKSLGAKLIFFSPLHDDTLPKDLDGILFGGGYPELYLKELEENESMRNSVKSAIENKMPSLAECGGFMYLHDTIFDSEKKPYKMAGVIHACCMKKERLVRFGYLTLNSKT
;
A
#
# COMPACT_ATOMS: atom_id res chain seq x y z
N MET A 1 -33.37 11.49 33.63
CA MET A 1 -33.16 11.50 32.18
C MET A 1 -32.42 10.22 31.86
N GLU A 2 -33.17 9.20 31.46
CA GLU A 2 -32.65 7.90 31.10
C GLU A 2 -31.92 8.00 29.75
N ASN A 3 -30.63 7.70 29.77
CA ASN A 3 -29.84 7.51 28.56
C ASN A 3 -30.23 6.17 27.94
N THR A 4 -31.17 6.16 27.01
CA THR A 4 -31.43 5.02 26.15
C THR A 4 -30.21 4.81 25.24
N LYS A 5 -29.30 3.90 25.63
CA LYS A 5 -28.37 3.29 24.70
C LYS A 5 -29.22 2.57 23.65
N LYS A 6 -29.26 3.10 22.43
CA LYS A 6 -29.79 2.35 21.28
C LYS A 6 -28.89 1.14 21.08
N ASP A 7 -29.46 -0.05 21.15
CA ASP A 7 -28.80 -1.28 20.76
C ASP A 7 -28.46 -1.17 19.25
N VAL A 8 -27.20 -0.97 18.95
CA VAL A 8 -26.70 -1.05 17.58
C VAL A 8 -26.71 -2.53 17.21
N GLN A 9 -27.59 -2.89 16.27
CA GLN A 9 -27.61 -4.26 15.74
C GLN A 9 -26.35 -4.44 14.86
N HIS A 10 -25.39 -5.23 15.36
CA HIS A 10 -24.22 -5.65 14.59
C HIS A 10 -24.60 -6.88 13.74
N GLU A 11 -24.53 -6.74 12.44
CA GLU A 11 -24.67 -7.87 11.53
C GLU A 11 -23.29 -8.50 11.31
N LYS A 12 -23.14 -9.78 11.69
CA LYS A 12 -21.92 -10.56 11.45
C LYS A 12 -21.93 -11.07 10.02
N ILE A 13 -20.92 -10.66 9.26
CA ILE A 13 -20.68 -11.15 7.91
C ILE A 13 -19.50 -12.14 7.94
N ALA A 14 -19.65 -13.26 7.24
CA ALA A 14 -18.59 -14.26 7.06
C ALA A 14 -18.40 -14.53 5.57
N LYS A 15 -17.30 -14.02 4.99
CA LYS A 15 -16.98 -14.21 3.56
C LYS A 15 -15.71 -15.04 3.39
N LYS A 16 -15.75 -15.97 2.43
CA LYS A 16 -14.57 -16.75 2.03
C LYS A 16 -13.93 -16.10 0.80
N GLY A 17 -12.62 -15.86 0.86
CA GLY A 17 -11.82 -15.39 -0.28
C GLY A 17 -10.41 -15.96 -0.17
N ALA A 18 -9.85 -16.44 -1.28
CA ALA A 18 -8.47 -16.88 -1.31
C ALA A 18 -7.55 -15.67 -1.10
N ARG A 19 -6.60 -15.78 -0.19
CA ARG A 19 -5.64 -14.73 0.11
C ARG A 19 -4.33 -15.27 0.63
N ILE A 20 -3.27 -14.51 0.40
CA ILE A 20 -1.92 -14.88 0.83
C ILE A 20 -1.12 -13.61 1.11
N MET A 21 -0.19 -13.69 2.06
CA MET A 21 0.74 -12.61 2.35
C MET A 21 2.16 -13.00 1.95
N ILE A 22 2.84 -12.14 1.23
CA ILE A 22 4.28 -12.24 0.97
C ILE A 22 5.00 -11.37 2.02
N ALA A 23 5.70 -12.02 2.94
CA ALA A 23 6.46 -11.34 3.99
C ALA A 23 7.92 -11.79 4.00
N ALA A 24 8.75 -11.16 4.80
CA ALA A 24 10.18 -11.50 4.85
C ALA A 24 10.76 -11.24 6.24
N PRO A 25 11.92 -11.82 6.59
CA PRO A 25 12.60 -11.58 7.85
C PRO A 25 13.05 -10.13 8.05
N GLN A 26 13.33 -9.41 6.96
CA GLN A 26 13.82 -8.02 7.02
C GLN A 26 13.54 -7.27 5.71
N SER A 27 13.71 -5.95 5.75
CA SER A 27 13.72 -5.13 4.53
C SER A 27 14.84 -5.56 3.58
N GLY A 28 14.65 -5.37 2.26
CA GLY A 28 15.64 -5.76 1.26
C GLY A 28 15.71 -7.26 0.95
N SER A 29 14.85 -8.10 1.53
CA SER A 29 14.80 -9.54 1.21
C SER A 29 14.17 -9.86 -0.15
N GLY A 30 13.67 -8.86 -0.89
CA GLY A 30 13.10 -9.02 -2.23
C GLY A 30 11.59 -9.22 -2.28
N LYS A 31 10.86 -8.88 -1.21
CA LYS A 31 9.38 -8.99 -1.17
C LYS A 31 8.71 -8.38 -2.40
N THR A 32 9.02 -7.13 -2.72
CA THR A 32 8.38 -6.40 -3.82
C THR A 32 8.60 -7.08 -5.17
N LEU A 33 9.84 -7.50 -5.48
CA LEU A 33 10.12 -8.24 -6.72
C LEU A 33 9.31 -9.54 -6.79
N ILE A 34 9.31 -10.33 -5.72
CA ILE A 34 8.59 -11.61 -5.65
C ILE A 34 7.09 -11.39 -5.75
N THR A 35 6.54 -10.38 -5.05
CA THR A 35 5.12 -10.03 -5.12
C THR A 35 4.73 -9.63 -6.54
N CYS A 36 5.50 -8.74 -7.18
CA CYS A 36 5.23 -8.29 -8.55
C CYS A 36 5.36 -9.42 -9.56
N ALA A 37 6.38 -10.29 -9.43
CA ALA A 37 6.55 -11.46 -10.29
C ALA A 37 5.37 -12.45 -10.16
N LEU A 38 4.90 -12.69 -8.93
CA LEU A 38 3.75 -13.55 -8.67
C LEU A 38 2.45 -12.95 -9.23
N LEU A 39 2.22 -11.66 -8.99
CA LEU A 39 1.06 -10.94 -9.53
C LEU A 39 1.04 -10.99 -11.06
N GLN A 40 2.19 -10.74 -11.70
CA GLN A 40 2.32 -10.81 -13.16
C GLN A 40 2.07 -12.23 -13.67
N ALA A 41 2.66 -13.26 -13.02
CA ALA A 41 2.48 -14.66 -13.38
C ALA A 41 1.00 -15.11 -13.32
N LEU A 42 0.31 -14.72 -12.27
CA LEU A 42 -1.10 -15.07 -12.08
C LEU A 42 -2.01 -14.28 -13.04
N LYS A 43 -1.69 -13.01 -13.31
CA LYS A 43 -2.40 -12.20 -14.31
C LYS A 43 -2.28 -12.82 -15.71
N GLU A 44 -1.10 -13.28 -16.12
CA GLU A 44 -0.88 -13.97 -17.40
C GLU A 44 -1.65 -15.29 -17.50
N LYS A 45 -1.98 -15.89 -16.37
CA LYS A 45 -2.87 -17.07 -16.27
C LYS A 45 -4.36 -16.70 -16.16
N ASN A 46 -4.73 -15.42 -16.40
CA ASN A 46 -6.09 -14.89 -16.37
C ASN A 46 -6.77 -14.93 -14.98
N TYR A 47 -6.03 -14.89 -13.89
CA TYR A 47 -6.62 -14.69 -12.57
C TYR A 47 -7.01 -13.23 -12.37
N HIS A 48 -8.20 -13.00 -11.80
CA HIS A 48 -8.64 -11.68 -11.36
C HIS A 48 -8.09 -11.43 -9.97
N LEU A 49 -7.15 -10.50 -9.87
CA LEU A 49 -6.36 -10.26 -8.67
C LEU A 49 -6.75 -8.94 -8.00
N GLU A 50 -6.64 -8.91 -6.69
CA GLU A 50 -6.53 -7.69 -5.90
C GLU A 50 -5.20 -7.73 -5.16
N SER A 51 -4.49 -6.62 -5.14
CA SER A 51 -3.27 -6.46 -4.37
C SER A 51 -3.51 -5.59 -3.15
N PHE A 52 -2.82 -5.89 -2.07
CA PHE A 52 -2.82 -5.07 -0.86
C PHE A 52 -1.40 -4.82 -0.40
N LYS A 53 -1.18 -3.65 0.18
CA LYS A 53 0.06 -3.32 0.90
C LYS A 53 -0.22 -3.16 2.37
N CYS A 54 0.60 -3.82 3.20
CA CYS A 54 0.60 -3.59 4.64
C CYS A 54 1.19 -2.21 4.96
N GLY A 55 0.52 -1.46 5.82
CA GLY A 55 1.00 -0.16 6.30
C GLY A 55 0.74 1.02 5.35
N PRO A 56 1.28 2.21 5.68
CA PRO A 56 0.96 3.48 5.05
C PRO A 56 1.84 3.77 3.81
N ASP A 57 2.03 2.79 2.96
CA ASP A 57 2.84 2.89 1.75
C ASP A 57 1.95 3.28 0.55
N TYR A 58 2.25 4.37 -0.13
CA TYR A 58 1.55 4.78 -1.35
C TYR A 58 2.20 4.26 -2.63
N ILE A 59 3.46 3.85 -2.54
CA ILE A 59 4.34 3.59 -3.66
C ILE A 59 4.05 2.24 -4.30
N ASP A 60 4.09 1.17 -3.49
CA ASP A 60 3.85 -0.17 -3.99
C ASP A 60 2.42 -0.32 -4.55
N PRO A 61 1.34 0.21 -3.92
CA PRO A 61 0.01 0.22 -4.52
C PRO A 61 -0.08 0.96 -5.85
N MET A 62 0.58 2.12 -5.97
CA MET A 62 0.64 2.86 -7.24
C MET A 62 1.39 2.07 -8.31
N PHE A 63 2.52 1.45 -7.94
CA PHE A 63 3.30 0.62 -8.84
C PHE A 63 2.48 -0.58 -9.35
N HIS A 64 1.80 -1.31 -8.47
CA HIS A 64 0.93 -2.41 -8.87
C HIS A 64 -0.18 -1.96 -9.83
N LYS A 65 -0.78 -0.80 -9.57
CA LYS A 65 -1.83 -0.24 -10.42
C LYS A 65 -1.30 0.23 -11.77
N THR A 66 -0.22 1.00 -11.78
CA THR A 66 0.32 1.65 -13.00
C THR A 66 1.07 0.66 -13.87
N VAL A 67 1.93 -0.18 -13.27
CA VAL A 67 2.83 -1.07 -14.01
C VAL A 67 2.15 -2.40 -14.34
N LEU A 68 1.49 -3.01 -13.35
CA LEU A 68 0.85 -4.32 -13.53
C LEU A 68 -0.61 -4.20 -13.97
N GLY A 69 -1.24 -3.03 -13.84
CA GLY A 69 -2.67 -2.85 -14.11
C GLY A 69 -3.55 -3.65 -13.14
N ILE A 70 -3.07 -3.91 -11.92
CA ILE A 70 -3.78 -4.63 -10.87
C ILE A 70 -4.22 -3.62 -9.82
N SER A 71 -5.51 -3.62 -9.47
CA SER A 71 -6.01 -2.80 -8.37
C SER A 71 -5.24 -3.10 -7.09
N SER A 72 -4.90 -2.05 -6.35
CA SER A 72 -4.12 -2.18 -5.13
C SER A 72 -4.62 -1.22 -4.06
N ARG A 73 -4.66 -1.68 -2.81
CA ARG A 73 -5.16 -0.97 -1.64
C ARG A 73 -4.21 -1.11 -0.46
N ASN A 74 -4.43 -0.34 0.59
CA ASN A 74 -3.66 -0.45 1.82
C ASN A 74 -4.48 -1.14 2.92
N LEU A 75 -3.79 -1.92 3.74
CA LEU A 75 -4.33 -2.44 4.99
C LEU A 75 -3.37 -2.04 6.11
N ASP A 76 -3.81 -1.15 6.98
CA ASP A 76 -2.97 -0.62 8.05
C ASP A 76 -3.62 -0.84 9.41
N PRO A 77 -3.10 -1.82 10.19
CA PRO A 77 -3.61 -2.12 11.53
C PRO A 77 -3.42 -1.00 12.57
N PHE A 78 -2.66 0.05 12.24
CA PHE A 78 -2.57 1.23 13.09
C PHE A 78 -3.79 2.15 12.94
N PHE A 79 -4.29 2.30 11.72
CA PHE A 79 -5.41 3.19 11.42
C PHE A 79 -6.78 2.53 11.59
N THR A 80 -6.86 1.21 11.51
CA THR A 80 -8.13 0.48 11.56
C THR A 80 -8.09 -0.66 12.57
N GLU A 81 -9.19 -0.84 13.28
CA GLU A 81 -9.41 -2.01 14.12
C GLU A 81 -9.53 -3.29 13.27
N ASP A 82 -9.31 -4.44 13.88
CA ASP A 82 -9.32 -5.74 13.22
C ASP A 82 -10.59 -6.01 12.39
N SER A 83 -11.75 -5.63 12.92
CA SER A 83 -13.04 -5.82 12.22
C SER A 83 -13.09 -4.98 10.94
N ILE A 84 -12.67 -3.71 11.02
CA ILE A 84 -12.60 -2.81 9.86
C ILE A 84 -11.57 -3.29 8.86
N THR A 85 -10.39 -3.72 9.33
CA THR A 85 -9.33 -4.29 8.47
C THR A 85 -9.86 -5.50 7.69
N ARG A 86 -10.58 -6.42 8.35
CA ARG A 86 -11.21 -7.58 7.71
C ARG A 86 -12.29 -7.18 6.71
N MET A 87 -13.09 -6.17 7.03
CA MET A 87 -14.10 -5.62 6.11
C MET A 87 -13.46 -5.05 4.84
N LEU A 88 -12.41 -4.22 4.98
CA LEU A 88 -11.70 -3.64 3.84
C LEU A 88 -11.07 -4.71 2.96
N LEU A 89 -10.40 -5.70 3.55
CA LEU A 89 -9.86 -6.84 2.82
C LEU A 89 -10.96 -7.60 2.08
N SER A 90 -12.06 -7.91 2.76
CA SER A 90 -13.21 -8.62 2.17
C SER A 90 -13.84 -7.85 1.01
N LYS A 91 -13.99 -6.52 1.15
CA LYS A 91 -14.53 -5.63 0.11
C LYS A 91 -13.63 -5.63 -1.13
N GLY A 92 -12.31 -5.53 -0.96
CA GLY A 92 -11.39 -5.57 -2.09
C GLY A 92 -11.33 -6.94 -2.77
N GLN A 93 -11.60 -8.04 -2.03
CA GLN A 93 -11.66 -9.39 -2.59
C GLN A 93 -12.97 -9.68 -3.37
N ASP A 94 -13.99 -8.81 -3.29
CA ASP A 94 -15.25 -9.04 -3.98
C ASP A 94 -15.01 -9.20 -5.50
N SER A 95 -15.47 -10.32 -6.06
CA SER A 95 -15.30 -10.69 -7.46
C SER A 95 -13.82 -10.91 -7.90
N ARG A 96 -12.93 -11.22 -6.95
CA ARG A 96 -11.53 -11.57 -7.22
C ARG A 96 -11.28 -13.06 -6.94
N ASP A 97 -10.39 -13.63 -7.74
CA ASP A 97 -9.97 -15.02 -7.53
C ASP A 97 -8.98 -15.14 -6.37
N LEU A 98 -8.14 -14.13 -6.20
CA LEU A 98 -7.08 -14.10 -5.19
C LEU A 98 -6.71 -12.68 -4.76
N ALA A 99 -6.52 -12.50 -3.45
CA ALA A 99 -5.87 -11.33 -2.87
C ALA A 99 -4.41 -11.65 -2.50
N VAL A 100 -3.48 -10.81 -2.95
CA VAL A 100 -2.07 -10.90 -2.57
C VAL A 100 -1.72 -9.69 -1.71
N ILE A 101 -1.27 -9.94 -0.49
CA ILE A 101 -0.87 -8.88 0.46
C ILE A 101 0.65 -8.80 0.48
N GLU A 102 1.22 -7.66 0.16
CA GLU A 102 2.64 -7.41 0.36
C GLU A 102 2.89 -6.86 1.76
N GLY A 103 3.73 -7.56 2.53
CA GLY A 103 4.16 -7.13 3.86
C GLY A 103 5.12 -5.94 3.82
N VAL A 104 5.27 -5.28 4.96
CA VAL A 104 6.19 -4.16 5.18
C VAL A 104 7.34 -4.58 6.10
N MET A 105 8.53 -3.98 5.93
CA MET A 105 9.73 -4.23 6.76
C MET A 105 10.00 -5.73 7.00
N GLY A 106 10.45 -6.13 8.19
CA GLY A 106 10.46 -7.51 8.63
C GLY A 106 9.09 -7.95 9.13
N LEU A 107 8.83 -9.26 9.09
CA LEU A 107 7.52 -9.84 9.42
C LEU A 107 6.97 -9.36 10.77
N TYR A 108 7.83 -9.26 11.79
CA TYR A 108 7.46 -8.88 13.15
C TYR A 108 7.76 -7.41 13.48
N ASP A 109 8.35 -6.65 12.52
CA ASP A 109 8.75 -5.27 12.74
C ASP A 109 7.54 -4.35 12.55
N GLY A 110 6.98 -3.84 13.63
CA GLY A 110 5.86 -2.92 13.65
C GLY A 110 6.24 -1.54 14.16
N LEU A 111 5.47 -1.00 15.10
CA LEU A 111 5.66 0.36 15.62
C LEU A 111 7.06 0.56 16.21
N GLY A 112 7.78 1.54 15.64
CA GLY A 112 9.14 1.88 16.05
C GLY A 112 10.18 0.79 15.74
N GLY A 113 9.82 -0.22 14.94
CA GLY A 113 10.69 -1.34 14.58
C GLY A 113 10.90 -2.37 15.69
N ILE A 114 10.16 -2.25 16.81
CA ILE A 114 10.35 -3.09 18.01
C ILE A 114 9.06 -3.78 18.44
N ARG A 115 7.91 -3.12 18.23
CA ARG A 115 6.60 -3.64 18.64
C ARG A 115 5.99 -4.46 17.51
N GLU A 116 5.17 -5.46 17.86
CA GLU A 116 4.42 -6.25 16.87
C GLU A 116 3.25 -5.47 16.26
N GLU A 117 2.70 -4.49 16.99
CA GLU A 117 1.57 -3.68 16.50
C GLU A 117 1.91 -2.99 15.17
N ALA A 118 0.98 -3.01 14.25
CA ALA A 118 1.12 -2.51 12.88
C ALA A 118 2.19 -3.23 12.04
N SER A 119 2.67 -4.41 12.47
CA SER A 119 3.55 -5.26 11.67
C SER A 119 2.78 -6.05 10.62
N SER A 120 3.52 -6.65 9.68
CA SER A 120 2.96 -7.61 8.73
C SER A 120 2.33 -8.81 9.45
N TYR A 121 2.94 -9.26 10.55
CA TYR A 121 2.41 -10.37 11.34
C TYR A 121 1.11 -10.01 12.06
N ALA A 122 1.03 -8.80 12.63
CA ALA A 122 -0.21 -8.31 13.23
C ALA A 122 -1.36 -8.27 12.21
N LEU A 123 -1.10 -7.79 10.99
CA LEU A 123 -2.07 -7.80 9.91
C LEU A 123 -2.48 -9.24 9.52
N ALA A 124 -1.51 -10.14 9.39
CA ALA A 124 -1.79 -11.53 9.06
C ALA A 124 -2.64 -12.21 10.15
N LYS A 125 -2.37 -11.94 11.43
CA LYS A 125 -3.18 -12.41 12.57
C LYS A 125 -4.60 -11.84 12.52
N ALA A 126 -4.73 -10.52 12.38
CA ALA A 126 -6.03 -9.85 12.32
C ALA A 126 -6.94 -10.41 11.22
N THR A 127 -6.33 -10.81 10.10
CA THR A 127 -7.05 -11.31 8.92
C THR A 127 -6.98 -12.82 8.74
N ASN A 128 -6.31 -13.55 9.62
CA ASN A 128 -6.02 -14.98 9.47
C ASN A 128 -5.48 -15.33 8.07
N THR A 129 -4.51 -14.57 7.59
CA THR A 129 -3.95 -14.71 6.25
C THR A 129 -2.72 -15.61 6.26
N PRO A 130 -2.67 -16.68 5.46
CA PRO A 130 -1.47 -17.51 5.30
C PRO A 130 -0.30 -16.68 4.77
N ILE A 131 0.90 -16.95 5.28
CA ILE A 131 2.13 -16.25 4.94
C ILE A 131 3.05 -17.14 4.13
N LEU A 132 3.57 -16.62 3.03
CA LEU A 132 4.78 -17.12 2.37
C LEU A 132 5.97 -16.26 2.81
N LEU A 133 6.91 -16.88 3.52
CA LEU A 133 8.07 -16.19 4.04
C LEU A 133 9.19 -16.17 2.98
N THR A 134 9.43 -15.00 2.40
CA THR A 134 10.50 -14.77 1.42
C THR A 134 11.83 -14.54 2.14
N VAL A 135 12.76 -15.46 2.02
CA VAL A 135 14.05 -15.37 2.69
C VAL A 135 15.17 -15.16 1.67
N ASN A 136 15.97 -14.11 1.88
CA ASN A 136 17.21 -13.96 1.12
C ASN A 136 18.22 -15.00 1.60
N ALA A 137 18.42 -16.06 0.80
CA ALA A 137 19.30 -17.17 1.14
C ALA A 137 20.69 -17.07 0.48
N ARG A 138 21.05 -15.90 -0.04
CA ARG A 138 22.37 -15.67 -0.67
C ARG A 138 23.49 -15.94 0.32
N GLY A 139 24.35 -16.89 -0.02
CA GLY A 139 25.50 -17.29 0.83
C GLY A 139 25.12 -18.05 2.11
N MET A 140 23.85 -18.46 2.25
CA MET A 140 23.39 -19.25 3.38
C MET A 140 23.28 -20.73 3.01
N GLY A 141 23.76 -21.58 3.89
CA GLY A 141 23.55 -23.03 3.85
C GLY A 141 22.68 -23.46 5.05
N ARG A 142 23.19 -24.35 5.87
CA ARG A 142 22.46 -24.86 7.05
C ARG A 142 22.06 -23.78 8.08
N SER A 143 22.75 -22.64 8.10
CA SER A 143 22.37 -21.48 8.94
C SER A 143 20.97 -20.94 8.61
N LEU A 144 20.45 -21.20 7.38
CA LEU A 144 19.08 -20.86 7.02
C LEU A 144 18.07 -21.61 7.88
N LEU A 145 18.32 -22.86 8.27
CA LEU A 145 17.44 -23.62 9.15
C LEU A 145 17.34 -22.97 10.54
N ALA A 146 18.46 -22.44 11.06
CA ALA A 146 18.44 -21.72 12.34
C ALA A 146 17.61 -20.44 12.26
N LEU A 147 17.71 -19.68 11.16
CA LEU A 147 16.88 -18.51 10.93
C LEU A 147 15.39 -18.88 10.86
N LEU A 148 15.04 -19.88 10.05
CA LEU A 148 13.66 -20.34 9.90
C LEU A 148 13.10 -20.89 11.21
N SER A 149 13.89 -21.64 11.98
CA SER A 149 13.48 -22.14 13.30
C SER A 149 13.02 -20.99 14.22
N GLY A 150 13.78 -19.89 14.26
CA GLY A 150 13.39 -18.70 15.04
C GLY A 150 12.06 -18.12 14.58
N PHE A 151 11.89 -17.91 13.27
CA PHE A 151 10.65 -17.35 12.72
C PHE A 151 9.45 -18.27 12.95
N LEU A 152 9.61 -19.57 12.76
CA LEU A 152 8.53 -20.55 12.97
C LEU A 152 8.18 -20.73 14.44
N GLN A 153 9.14 -20.63 15.34
CA GLN A 153 8.88 -20.68 16.78
C GLN A 153 8.19 -19.40 17.26
N TYR A 154 8.48 -18.27 16.65
CA TYR A 154 7.85 -16.99 16.99
C TYR A 154 6.44 -16.85 16.39
N ASP A 155 6.12 -17.64 15.36
CA ASP A 155 4.79 -17.72 14.73
C ASP A 155 3.79 -18.51 15.58
N THR A 156 3.34 -17.93 16.68
CA THR A 156 2.39 -18.57 17.61
C THR A 156 1.01 -18.84 17.01
N ALA A 157 0.65 -18.15 15.92
CA ALA A 157 -0.61 -18.36 15.21
C ALA A 157 -0.48 -19.35 14.04
N HIS A 158 0.73 -19.89 13.81
CA HIS A 158 1.01 -20.84 12.73
C HIS A 158 0.54 -20.38 11.35
N LEU A 159 0.83 -19.11 11.03
CA LEU A 159 0.42 -18.48 9.77
C LEU A 159 1.46 -18.67 8.65
N ILE A 160 2.72 -18.93 8.97
CA ILE A 160 3.75 -19.23 7.96
C ILE A 160 3.46 -20.62 7.38
N LYS A 161 3.00 -20.66 6.12
CA LYS A 161 2.55 -21.88 5.43
C LYS A 161 3.47 -22.30 4.29
N GLY A 162 4.47 -21.48 3.95
CA GLY A 162 5.44 -21.81 2.93
C GLY A 162 6.64 -20.86 2.96
N VAL A 163 7.71 -21.27 2.31
CA VAL A 163 8.95 -20.50 2.19
C VAL A 163 9.23 -20.22 0.72
N ILE A 164 9.75 -19.04 0.43
CA ILE A 164 10.30 -18.67 -0.88
C ILE A 164 11.80 -18.37 -0.68
N LEU A 165 12.65 -19.11 -1.39
CA LEU A 165 14.10 -18.92 -1.35
C LEU A 165 14.52 -17.90 -2.40
N ASN A 166 14.78 -16.66 -1.97
CA ASN A 166 15.25 -15.61 -2.87
C ASN A 166 16.78 -15.55 -2.94
N GLN A 167 17.30 -15.15 -4.09
CA GLN A 167 18.74 -15.04 -4.40
C GLN A 167 19.53 -16.35 -4.23
N THR A 168 18.88 -17.47 -4.57
CA THR A 168 19.43 -18.81 -4.43
C THR A 168 19.55 -19.49 -5.79
N PRO A 169 20.73 -20.00 -6.20
CA PRO A 169 20.85 -20.78 -7.43
C PRO A 169 19.91 -22.00 -7.42
N SER A 170 19.24 -22.29 -8.53
CA SER A 170 18.19 -23.35 -8.59
C SER A 170 18.71 -24.72 -8.16
N SER A 171 19.96 -25.07 -8.50
CA SER A 171 20.59 -26.34 -8.08
C SER A 171 20.76 -26.46 -6.56
N PHE A 172 21.04 -25.36 -5.89
CA PHE A 172 21.17 -25.33 -4.42
C PHE A 172 19.84 -25.15 -3.72
N ALA A 173 18.90 -24.47 -4.36
CA ALA A 173 17.54 -24.28 -3.83
C ALA A 173 16.84 -25.63 -3.58
N SER A 174 16.98 -26.59 -4.48
CA SER A 174 16.39 -27.93 -4.32
C SER A 174 16.97 -28.71 -3.11
N VAL A 175 18.26 -28.53 -2.84
CA VAL A 175 18.90 -29.13 -1.64
C VAL A 175 18.37 -28.49 -0.37
N LEU A 176 18.31 -27.15 -0.33
CA LEU A 176 17.78 -26.41 0.82
C LEU A 176 16.30 -26.70 1.04
N ALA A 177 15.52 -26.80 -0.04
CA ALA A 177 14.09 -27.10 0.03
C ALA A 177 13.86 -28.43 0.74
N LYS A 178 14.59 -29.48 0.34
CA LYS A 178 14.49 -30.79 0.98
C LYS A 178 14.81 -30.74 2.47
N GLU A 179 15.89 -30.10 2.86
CA GLU A 179 16.30 -29.95 4.26
C GLU A 179 15.23 -29.17 5.09
N ILE A 180 14.64 -28.11 4.51
CA ILE A 180 13.59 -27.30 5.15
C ILE A 180 12.34 -28.13 5.34
N GLU A 181 11.89 -28.83 4.30
CA GLU A 181 10.66 -29.63 4.33
C GLU A 181 10.79 -30.82 5.30
N GLU A 182 11.92 -31.50 5.32
CA GLU A 182 12.20 -32.60 6.25
C GLU A 182 12.28 -32.12 7.70
N THR A 183 12.84 -30.90 7.93
CA THR A 183 13.04 -30.38 9.30
C THR A 183 11.80 -29.75 9.88
N PHE A 184 11.04 -28.98 9.08
CA PHE A 184 9.98 -28.13 9.58
C PHE A 184 8.59 -28.53 9.08
N HIS A 185 8.49 -29.46 8.14
CA HIS A 185 7.23 -29.86 7.49
C HIS A 185 6.47 -28.70 6.85
N ILE A 186 7.22 -27.70 6.35
CA ILE A 186 6.70 -26.53 5.63
C ILE A 186 7.30 -26.55 4.22
N PRO A 187 6.46 -26.41 3.16
CA PRO A 187 6.95 -26.47 1.79
C PRO A 187 7.77 -25.25 1.39
N VAL A 188 8.79 -25.48 0.58
CA VAL A 188 9.44 -24.43 -0.20
C VAL A 188 8.69 -24.30 -1.53
N VAL A 189 7.81 -23.31 -1.62
CA VAL A 189 6.90 -23.17 -2.75
C VAL A 189 7.51 -22.50 -3.97
N ALA A 190 8.62 -21.79 -3.79
CA ALA A 190 9.34 -21.17 -4.90
C ALA A 190 10.81 -20.92 -4.53
N SER A 191 11.64 -20.79 -5.58
CA SER A 191 12.96 -20.19 -5.47
C SER A 191 13.16 -19.16 -6.55
N PHE A 192 13.98 -18.15 -6.28
CA PHE A 192 14.30 -17.11 -7.24
C PHE A 192 15.82 -16.90 -7.27
N PRO A 193 16.48 -17.12 -8.42
CA PRO A 193 17.92 -16.97 -8.55
C PRO A 193 18.35 -15.50 -8.53
N VAL A 194 19.64 -15.24 -8.34
CA VAL A 194 20.20 -13.89 -8.53
C VAL A 194 20.10 -13.54 -10.02
N ARG A 195 19.44 -12.45 -10.32
CA ARG A 195 19.24 -11.95 -11.70
C ARG A 195 19.34 -10.43 -11.70
N ASP A 196 20.33 -9.90 -12.41
CA ASP A 196 20.54 -8.45 -12.52
C ASP A 196 19.59 -7.83 -13.56
N ASP A 197 19.16 -8.59 -14.56
CA ASP A 197 18.25 -8.17 -15.63
C ASP A 197 16.79 -7.96 -15.20
N VAL A 198 16.42 -8.41 -14.00
CA VAL A 198 15.08 -8.19 -13.43
C VAL A 198 15.10 -7.25 -12.22
N ARG A 199 16.23 -6.60 -11.96
CA ARG A 199 16.35 -5.69 -10.83
C ARG A 199 15.46 -4.47 -11.03
N ILE A 200 14.51 -4.28 -10.11
CA ILE A 200 13.70 -3.07 -10.01
C ILE A 200 14.41 -2.15 -9.01
N GLU A 201 14.94 -1.04 -9.50
CA GLU A 201 15.51 -0.04 -8.61
C GLU A 201 14.38 0.76 -7.97
N SER A 202 14.37 0.85 -6.65
CA SER A 202 13.48 1.75 -5.92
C SER A 202 13.98 3.19 -6.08
N ARG A 203 13.77 3.78 -7.26
CA ARG A 203 14.08 5.19 -7.50
C ARG A 203 12.96 6.04 -6.93
N HIS A 204 13.37 7.08 -6.21
CA HIS A 204 12.54 8.19 -5.74
C HIS A 204 11.08 7.81 -5.50
N LEU A 205 10.87 6.90 -4.55
CA LEU A 205 9.56 6.71 -3.96
C LEU A 205 8.43 6.44 -4.99
N GLY A 206 8.70 5.63 -6.06
CA GLY A 206 7.64 5.01 -6.86
C GLY A 206 7.08 5.79 -8.04
N LEU A 207 7.68 6.90 -8.43
CA LEU A 207 7.38 7.50 -9.72
C LEU A 207 8.11 6.75 -10.83
N VAL A 208 7.38 5.91 -11.54
CA VAL A 208 7.82 5.33 -12.81
C VAL A 208 7.49 6.34 -13.90
N MET A 209 8.52 6.90 -14.52
CA MET A 209 8.31 7.81 -15.63
C MET A 209 7.75 7.05 -16.85
N PRO A 210 6.91 7.68 -17.70
CA PRO A 210 6.31 6.99 -18.84
C PRO A 210 7.29 6.24 -19.75
N TYR A 211 8.50 6.77 -19.94
CA TYR A 211 9.53 6.13 -20.74
C TYR A 211 10.23 4.92 -20.07
N GLU A 212 10.11 4.81 -18.73
CA GLU A 212 10.63 3.67 -17.98
C GLU A 212 9.61 2.51 -17.91
N LEU A 213 8.35 2.79 -18.20
CA LEU A 213 7.24 1.84 -18.02
C LEU A 213 7.42 0.57 -18.84
N GLU A 214 7.79 0.69 -20.13
CA GLU A 214 7.97 -0.45 -21.02
C GLU A 214 9.15 -1.34 -20.58
N ASP A 215 10.26 -0.75 -20.15
CA ASP A 215 11.42 -1.48 -19.65
C ASP A 215 11.07 -2.25 -18.36
N ILE A 216 10.38 -1.60 -17.43
CA ILE A 216 9.94 -2.23 -16.18
C ILE A 216 8.95 -3.35 -16.44
N GLN A 217 7.98 -3.16 -17.33
CA GLN A 217 7.03 -4.21 -17.71
C GLN A 217 7.74 -5.40 -18.37
N SER A 218 8.75 -5.15 -19.19
CA SER A 218 9.57 -6.19 -19.80
C SER A 218 10.34 -6.99 -18.75
N ARG A 219 10.98 -6.30 -17.80
CA ARG A 219 11.68 -6.93 -16.66
C ARG A 219 10.74 -7.75 -15.78
N LEU A 220 9.53 -7.27 -15.54
CA LEU A 220 8.53 -8.02 -14.77
C LEU A 220 8.03 -9.27 -15.49
N LYS A 221 7.89 -9.24 -16.81
CA LYS A 221 7.59 -10.45 -17.58
C LYS A 221 8.71 -11.49 -17.45
N ILE A 222 9.97 -11.07 -17.54
CA ILE A 222 11.12 -11.97 -17.31
C ILE A 222 11.09 -12.51 -15.86
N ALA A 223 10.86 -11.64 -14.88
CA ALA A 223 10.76 -12.07 -13.47
C ALA A 223 9.62 -13.08 -13.26
N SER A 224 8.48 -12.85 -13.88
CA SER A 224 7.32 -13.76 -13.87
C SER A 224 7.67 -15.14 -14.45
N GLN A 225 8.35 -15.18 -15.58
CA GLN A 225 8.80 -16.42 -16.21
C GLN A 225 9.77 -17.17 -15.31
N VAL A 226 10.81 -16.48 -14.80
CA VAL A 226 11.77 -17.06 -13.86
C VAL A 226 11.09 -17.62 -12.61
N LEU A 227 10.10 -16.90 -12.07
CA LEU A 227 9.34 -17.41 -10.93
C LEU A 227 8.53 -18.66 -11.31
N CYS A 228 7.83 -18.66 -12.43
CA CYS A 228 7.04 -19.81 -12.87
C CYS A 228 7.88 -21.07 -13.11
N GLU A 229 9.10 -20.93 -13.61
CA GLU A 229 10.03 -22.04 -13.82
C GLU A 229 10.51 -22.67 -12.51
N ASN A 230 10.50 -21.91 -11.40
CA ASN A 230 11.06 -22.30 -10.11
C ASN A 230 10.04 -22.28 -8.96
N ALA A 231 8.73 -22.26 -9.28
CA ALA A 231 7.66 -22.22 -8.29
C ALA A 231 6.63 -23.30 -8.54
N ASN A 232 6.08 -23.82 -7.45
CA ASN A 232 4.85 -24.61 -7.48
C ASN A 232 3.65 -23.68 -7.30
N ILE A 233 3.17 -23.10 -8.41
CA ILE A 233 2.05 -22.16 -8.43
C ILE A 233 0.76 -22.80 -7.87
N GLU A 234 0.52 -24.08 -8.14
CA GLU A 234 -0.66 -24.80 -7.63
C GLU A 234 -0.63 -24.86 -6.10
N GLN A 235 0.51 -25.17 -5.50
CA GLN A 235 0.67 -25.21 -4.05
C GLN A 235 0.52 -23.82 -3.43
N ILE A 236 1.00 -22.76 -4.08
CA ILE A 236 0.77 -21.37 -3.65
C ILE A 236 -0.73 -21.07 -3.62
N LEU A 237 -1.47 -21.47 -4.65
CA LEU A 237 -2.91 -21.28 -4.73
C LEU A 237 -3.67 -22.13 -3.69
N GLU A 238 -3.23 -23.35 -3.41
CA GLU A 238 -3.79 -24.18 -2.35
C GLU A 238 -3.61 -23.54 -0.97
N ILE A 239 -2.41 -23.03 -0.68
CA ILE A 239 -2.15 -22.30 0.56
C ILE A 239 -3.06 -21.07 0.64
N ALA A 240 -3.21 -20.30 -0.44
CA ALA A 240 -4.08 -19.14 -0.44
C ALA A 240 -5.57 -19.51 -0.22
N LYS A 241 -6.04 -20.61 -0.80
CA LYS A 241 -7.41 -21.14 -0.64
C LYS A 241 -7.65 -21.72 0.77
N SER A 242 -6.59 -22.09 1.50
CA SER A 242 -6.68 -22.56 2.88
C SER A 242 -7.06 -21.46 3.87
N ALA A 243 -6.98 -20.20 3.48
CA ALA A 243 -7.36 -19.07 4.31
C ALA A 243 -8.80 -19.22 4.82
N PRO A 244 -9.05 -19.09 6.14
CA PRO A 244 -10.39 -19.24 6.72
C PRO A 244 -11.30 -18.08 6.28
N LYS A 245 -12.60 -18.19 6.53
CA LYS A 245 -13.54 -17.09 6.29
C LYS A 245 -13.11 -15.84 7.08
N LEU A 246 -13.29 -14.69 6.48
CA LEU A 246 -13.18 -13.39 7.17
C LEU A 246 -14.51 -13.12 7.88
N GLU A 247 -14.44 -12.97 9.19
CA GLU A 247 -15.59 -12.60 10.03
C GLU A 247 -15.40 -11.16 10.51
N TYR A 248 -16.38 -10.31 10.25
CA TYR A 248 -16.38 -8.90 10.67
C TYR A 248 -17.79 -8.43 10.95
N ASP A 249 -17.86 -7.45 11.84
CA ASP A 249 -19.11 -6.79 12.18
C ASP A 249 -19.31 -5.58 11.26
N VAL A 250 -20.51 -5.44 10.73
CA VAL A 250 -20.92 -4.23 10.02
C VAL A 250 -21.83 -3.45 10.95
N GLU A 251 -21.38 -2.26 11.32
CA GLU A 251 -22.29 -1.31 11.93
C GLU A 251 -23.37 -0.93 10.92
N SER A 252 -24.58 -1.47 11.10
CA SER A 252 -25.72 -1.25 10.22
C SER A 252 -26.20 0.21 10.20
N ASP A 253 -25.66 1.05 11.07
CA ASP A 253 -26.15 2.40 11.33
C ASP A 253 -25.22 3.54 10.87
N ILE A 254 -24.31 3.31 9.93
CA ILE A 254 -23.90 4.42 9.08
C ILE A 254 -25.06 4.70 8.09
N LYS A 255 -26.25 4.86 8.61
CA LYS A 255 -27.29 5.65 7.96
C LYS A 255 -26.85 7.10 8.06
N HIS A 256 -25.81 7.43 7.26
CA HIS A 256 -25.51 8.81 7.02
C HIS A 256 -26.82 9.46 6.56
N LYS A 257 -27.22 10.50 7.25
CA LYS A 257 -28.18 11.44 6.69
C LYS A 257 -27.55 11.93 5.40
N ILE A 258 -27.77 11.21 4.30
CA ILE A 258 -27.43 11.70 2.97
C ILE A 258 -28.16 13.04 2.91
N THR A 259 -27.40 14.11 2.91
CA THR A 259 -27.97 15.45 2.76
C THR A 259 -28.65 15.47 1.39
N GLU A 260 -29.79 16.16 1.27
CA GLU A 260 -30.47 16.29 -0.02
C GLU A 260 -29.58 16.92 -1.09
N LYS A 261 -28.54 17.64 -0.67
CA LYS A 261 -27.55 18.27 -1.55
C LYS A 261 -26.33 17.33 -1.67
N THR A 262 -25.98 16.95 -2.90
CA THR A 262 -24.73 16.25 -3.20
C THR A 262 -23.54 17.17 -2.95
N ILE A 263 -22.66 16.81 -2.02
CA ILE A 263 -21.42 17.53 -1.73
C ILE A 263 -20.39 17.26 -2.84
N ARG A 264 -19.86 18.31 -3.43
CA ARG A 264 -18.86 18.24 -4.52
C ARG A 264 -17.46 18.51 -3.96
N ILE A 265 -16.61 17.52 -3.94
CA ILE A 265 -15.23 17.64 -3.41
C ILE A 265 -14.25 17.63 -4.58
N GLY A 266 -13.50 18.71 -4.75
CA GLY A 266 -12.35 18.76 -5.65
C GLY A 266 -11.20 17.95 -5.09
N VAL A 267 -10.65 17.03 -5.85
CA VAL A 267 -9.50 16.19 -5.44
C VAL A 267 -8.35 16.46 -6.39
N ALA A 268 -7.28 17.05 -5.88
CA ALA A 268 -6.06 17.29 -6.65
C ALA A 268 -5.43 15.94 -7.02
N ARG A 269 -5.31 15.63 -8.31
CA ARG A 269 -4.78 14.34 -8.74
C ARG A 269 -4.04 14.45 -10.06
N ASP A 270 -2.72 14.42 -9.97
CA ASP A 270 -1.77 14.36 -11.09
C ASP A 270 -0.45 13.76 -10.60
N GLU A 271 0.63 13.95 -11.35
CA GLU A 271 1.95 13.40 -11.04
C GLU A 271 2.55 14.02 -9.76
N ALA A 272 2.20 15.25 -9.42
CA ALA A 272 2.64 15.93 -8.20
C ALA A 272 1.79 15.57 -6.98
N PHE A 273 0.52 15.18 -7.16
CA PHE A 273 -0.45 14.90 -6.11
C PHE A 273 -1.12 13.55 -6.33
N CYS A 274 -0.44 12.46 -6.00
CA CYS A 274 -0.84 11.10 -6.34
C CYS A 274 -1.06 10.17 -5.13
N PHE A 275 -0.80 10.63 -3.90
CA PHE A 275 -0.91 9.80 -2.71
C PHE A 275 -2.31 9.85 -2.10
N TYR A 276 -3.11 8.86 -2.43
CA TYR A 276 -4.46 8.66 -1.91
C TYR A 276 -4.67 7.19 -1.57
N TYR A 277 -5.30 6.93 -0.42
CA TYR A 277 -5.87 5.63 -0.16
C TYR A 277 -7.19 5.50 -0.93
N GLU A 278 -7.31 4.54 -1.80
CA GLU A 278 -8.52 4.32 -2.59
C GLU A 278 -9.75 4.08 -1.67
N ASP A 279 -9.55 3.43 -0.52
CA ASP A 279 -10.63 3.22 0.45
C ASP A 279 -11.16 4.52 1.06
N ASN A 280 -10.31 5.54 1.24
CA ASN A 280 -10.75 6.87 1.70
C ASN A 280 -11.60 7.57 0.62
N LEU A 281 -11.20 7.47 -0.64
CA LEU A 281 -11.96 8.03 -1.76
C LEU A 281 -13.31 7.29 -1.93
N ASP A 282 -13.31 5.97 -1.78
CA ASP A 282 -14.52 5.16 -1.82
C ASP A 282 -15.45 5.45 -0.63
N LEU A 283 -14.90 5.70 0.56
CA LEU A 283 -15.67 6.12 1.73
C LEU A 283 -16.37 7.46 1.47
N LEU A 284 -15.65 8.47 0.96
CA LEU A 284 -16.26 9.76 0.63
C LEU A 284 -17.42 9.60 -0.37
N LYS A 285 -17.26 8.77 -1.40
CA LYS A 285 -18.33 8.45 -2.35
C LYS A 285 -19.52 7.77 -1.66
N SER A 286 -19.26 6.80 -0.79
CA SER A 286 -20.32 6.09 -0.05
C SER A 286 -21.09 7.00 0.91
N LEU A 287 -20.46 8.08 1.38
CA LEU A 287 -21.06 9.15 2.17
C LEU A 287 -21.88 10.14 1.34
N GLY A 288 -21.97 9.92 0.02
CA GLY A 288 -22.75 10.76 -0.91
C GLY A 288 -21.95 11.89 -1.54
N ALA A 289 -20.62 11.96 -1.36
CA ALA A 289 -19.81 12.96 -2.03
C ALA A 289 -19.59 12.62 -3.51
N LYS A 290 -19.63 13.64 -4.35
CA LYS A 290 -19.19 13.58 -5.74
C LYS A 290 -17.75 14.09 -5.81
N LEU A 291 -16.81 13.20 -6.13
CA LEU A 291 -15.40 13.55 -6.30
C LEU A 291 -15.17 14.11 -7.72
N ILE A 292 -14.58 15.30 -7.79
CA ILE A 292 -14.21 15.99 -9.03
C ILE A 292 -12.69 16.09 -9.04
N PHE A 293 -12.06 15.27 -9.86
CA PHE A 293 -10.60 15.31 -9.98
C PHE A 293 -10.15 16.51 -10.81
N PHE A 294 -9.07 17.14 -10.38
CA PHE A 294 -8.42 18.24 -11.09
C PHE A 294 -6.90 18.13 -10.95
N SER A 295 -6.17 18.72 -11.88
CA SER A 295 -4.72 18.70 -11.92
C SER A 295 -4.14 20.08 -11.61
N PRO A 296 -3.46 20.26 -10.47
CA PRO A 296 -2.68 21.48 -10.24
C PRO A 296 -1.57 21.75 -11.28
N LEU A 297 -1.08 20.71 -11.96
CA LEU A 297 -0.07 20.86 -13.01
C LEU A 297 -0.66 21.26 -14.36
N HIS A 298 -1.84 20.70 -14.73
CA HIS A 298 -2.31 20.72 -16.12
C HIS A 298 -3.60 21.53 -16.33
N ASP A 299 -4.41 21.74 -15.28
CA ASP A 299 -5.62 22.52 -15.37
C ASP A 299 -5.35 24.00 -15.06
N ASP A 300 -6.05 24.91 -15.72
CA ASP A 300 -5.88 26.35 -15.52
C ASP A 300 -6.45 26.86 -14.19
N THR A 301 -7.57 26.27 -13.73
CA THR A 301 -8.27 26.71 -12.52
C THR A 301 -8.99 25.55 -11.84
N LEU A 302 -9.43 25.78 -10.59
CA LEU A 302 -10.31 24.84 -9.89
C LEU A 302 -11.61 24.59 -10.67
N PRO A 303 -12.16 23.37 -10.63
CA PRO A 303 -13.50 23.08 -11.12
C PRO A 303 -14.54 23.98 -10.44
N LYS A 304 -15.63 24.28 -11.17
CA LYS A 304 -16.72 25.11 -10.64
C LYS A 304 -17.57 24.35 -9.63
N ASP A 305 -18.24 25.09 -8.77
CA ASP A 305 -19.25 24.59 -7.82
C ASP A 305 -18.72 23.50 -6.87
N LEU A 306 -17.52 23.67 -6.36
CA LEU A 306 -16.97 22.85 -5.32
C LEU A 306 -17.48 23.28 -3.93
N ASP A 307 -17.76 22.31 -3.07
CA ASP A 307 -18.10 22.52 -1.66
C ASP A 307 -16.90 22.29 -0.74
N GLY A 308 -15.81 21.72 -1.25
CA GLY A 308 -14.54 21.50 -0.53
C GLY A 308 -13.44 21.03 -1.44
N ILE A 309 -12.18 21.08 -0.95
CA ILE A 309 -10.99 20.69 -1.70
C ILE A 309 -10.14 19.72 -0.86
N LEU A 310 -9.65 18.67 -1.52
CA LEU A 310 -8.71 17.70 -0.94
C LEU A 310 -7.40 17.71 -1.75
N PHE A 311 -6.31 18.05 -1.07
CA PHE A 311 -4.94 17.91 -1.59
C PHE A 311 -4.27 16.74 -0.86
N GLY A 312 -4.02 15.65 -1.56
CA GLY A 312 -3.24 14.53 -1.05
C GLY A 312 -1.74 14.79 -1.06
N GLY A 313 -0.99 13.80 -0.64
CA GLY A 313 0.45 13.78 -0.77
C GLY A 313 0.90 13.54 -2.21
N GLY A 314 2.20 13.49 -2.39
CA GLY A 314 2.87 13.27 -3.66
C GLY A 314 4.26 13.91 -3.67
N TYR A 315 4.70 14.34 -4.84
CA TYR A 315 6.04 14.84 -5.08
C TYR A 315 6.04 16.25 -5.71
N PRO A 316 5.45 17.26 -5.09
CA PRO A 316 5.45 18.61 -5.65
C PRO A 316 6.87 19.15 -5.85
N GLU A 317 7.86 18.67 -5.07
CA GLU A 317 9.25 19.05 -5.19
C GLU A 317 9.93 18.61 -6.49
N LEU A 318 9.33 17.69 -7.24
CA LEU A 318 9.80 17.28 -8.56
C LEU A 318 9.23 18.12 -9.70
N TYR A 319 8.20 18.92 -9.44
CA TYR A 319 7.43 19.72 -10.40
C TYR A 319 7.35 21.19 -10.01
N LEU A 320 8.38 21.69 -9.30
CA LEU A 320 8.37 23.04 -8.73
C LEU A 320 8.19 24.14 -9.77
N LYS A 321 8.83 23.97 -10.93
CA LYS A 321 8.78 24.96 -12.02
C LYS A 321 7.39 24.99 -12.64
N GLU A 322 6.83 23.85 -12.95
CA GLU A 322 5.51 23.71 -13.57
C GLU A 322 4.41 24.23 -12.62
N LEU A 323 4.51 23.92 -11.32
CA LEU A 323 3.59 24.44 -10.30
C LEU A 323 3.73 25.96 -10.12
N GLU A 324 4.94 26.51 -10.21
CA GLU A 324 5.17 27.97 -10.16
C GLU A 324 4.62 28.67 -11.40
N GLU A 325 4.82 28.10 -12.59
CA GLU A 325 4.35 28.65 -13.87
C GLU A 325 2.82 28.66 -13.98
N ASN A 326 2.13 27.73 -13.33
CA ASN A 326 0.66 27.68 -13.30
C ASN A 326 0.08 28.69 -12.29
N GLU A 327 0.30 29.98 -12.56
CA GLU A 327 -0.15 31.08 -11.70
C GLU A 327 -1.69 31.13 -11.57
N SER A 328 -2.41 30.81 -12.65
CA SER A 328 -3.87 30.83 -12.68
C SER A 328 -4.46 29.82 -11.67
N MET A 329 -3.97 28.58 -11.66
CA MET A 329 -4.38 27.58 -10.70
C MET A 329 -4.02 27.97 -9.26
N ARG A 330 -2.78 28.46 -9.02
CA ARG A 330 -2.35 28.91 -7.68
C ARG A 330 -3.26 30.00 -7.13
N ASN A 331 -3.59 30.99 -7.95
CA ASN A 331 -4.50 32.08 -7.58
C ASN A 331 -5.94 31.58 -7.36
N SER A 332 -6.41 30.62 -8.16
CA SER A 332 -7.72 30.00 -8.00
C SER A 332 -7.83 29.27 -6.66
N VAL A 333 -6.82 28.47 -6.30
CA VAL A 333 -6.73 27.73 -5.02
C VAL A 333 -6.67 28.71 -3.85
N LYS A 334 -5.80 29.72 -3.92
CA LYS A 334 -5.65 30.75 -2.89
C LYS A 334 -6.97 31.45 -2.64
N SER A 335 -7.59 31.98 -3.68
CA SER A 335 -8.86 32.69 -3.60
C SER A 335 -9.97 31.81 -3.00
N ALA A 336 -10.06 30.54 -3.40
CA ALA A 336 -11.09 29.65 -2.88
C ALA A 336 -10.94 29.43 -1.36
N ILE A 337 -9.71 29.15 -0.89
CA ILE A 337 -9.45 28.87 0.54
C ILE A 337 -9.60 30.14 1.39
N GLU A 338 -9.10 31.29 0.91
CA GLU A 338 -9.27 32.58 1.60
C GLU A 338 -10.77 32.98 1.70
N ASN A 339 -11.57 32.58 0.70
CA ASN A 339 -13.03 32.70 0.73
C ASN A 339 -13.74 31.59 1.56
N LYS A 340 -13.00 30.94 2.46
CA LYS A 340 -13.49 29.95 3.43
C LYS A 340 -13.98 28.63 2.82
N MET A 341 -13.51 28.25 1.66
CA MET A 341 -13.78 26.91 1.15
C MET A 341 -13.13 25.86 2.06
N PRO A 342 -13.88 24.90 2.59
CA PRO A 342 -13.33 23.81 3.39
C PRO A 342 -12.22 23.09 2.61
N SER A 343 -11.06 22.92 3.22
CA SER A 343 -9.92 22.26 2.58
C SER A 343 -9.18 21.36 3.55
N LEU A 344 -8.73 20.23 3.03
CA LEU A 344 -7.81 19.31 3.71
C LEU A 344 -6.59 19.13 2.81
N ALA A 345 -5.40 19.33 3.39
CA ALA A 345 -4.14 19.16 2.69
C ALA A 345 -3.15 18.36 3.51
N GLU A 346 -2.57 17.35 2.92
CA GLU A 346 -1.63 16.43 3.55
C GLU A 346 -0.31 16.40 2.80
N CYS A 347 0.82 16.27 3.52
CA CYS A 347 2.16 16.04 2.95
C CYS A 347 2.48 17.01 1.79
N GLY A 348 2.59 16.52 0.55
CA GLY A 348 2.85 17.33 -0.66
C GLY A 348 1.79 18.41 -0.91
N GLY A 349 0.52 18.10 -0.68
CA GLY A 349 -0.56 19.08 -0.77
C GLY A 349 -0.43 20.18 0.26
N PHE A 350 -0.01 19.84 1.48
CA PHE A 350 0.28 20.84 2.51
C PHE A 350 1.48 21.73 2.11
N MET A 351 2.53 21.15 1.50
CA MET A 351 3.66 21.91 0.97
C MET A 351 3.22 22.91 -0.11
N TYR A 352 2.33 22.51 -1.02
CA TYR A 352 1.82 23.35 -2.10
C TYR A 352 1.03 24.56 -1.59
N LEU A 353 0.37 24.45 -0.44
CA LEU A 353 -0.36 25.60 0.15
C LEU A 353 0.55 26.68 0.76
N HIS A 354 1.84 26.45 0.91
CA HIS A 354 2.80 27.45 1.42
C HIS A 354 3.07 28.55 0.41
N ASP A 355 3.76 29.62 0.84
CA ASP A 355 4.22 30.69 -0.05
C ASP A 355 5.28 30.16 -1.02
N THR A 356 6.18 29.29 -0.52
CA THR A 356 7.39 28.90 -1.27
C THR A 356 7.85 27.49 -0.90
N ILE A 357 8.29 26.73 -1.91
CA ILE A 357 9.09 25.53 -1.74
C ILE A 357 10.49 25.78 -2.29
N PHE A 358 11.52 25.40 -1.54
CA PHE A 358 12.91 25.45 -1.97
C PHE A 358 13.36 24.11 -2.52
N ASP A 359 14.04 24.11 -3.67
CA ASP A 359 14.68 22.91 -4.21
C ASP A 359 15.96 22.51 -3.43
N SER A 360 16.67 21.51 -3.93
CA SER A 360 17.92 21.01 -3.33
C SER A 360 19.07 22.03 -3.39
N GLU A 361 19.01 22.98 -4.33
CA GLU A 361 19.98 24.06 -4.51
C GLU A 361 19.59 25.34 -3.75
N LYS A 362 18.51 25.28 -2.98
CA LYS A 362 17.92 26.40 -2.22
C LYS A 362 17.35 27.51 -3.12
N LYS A 363 16.98 27.20 -4.36
CA LYS A 363 16.24 28.11 -5.21
C LYS A 363 14.76 28.09 -4.79
N PRO A 364 14.14 29.27 -4.58
CA PRO A 364 12.74 29.38 -4.21
C PRO A 364 11.83 29.25 -5.43
N TYR A 365 10.68 28.59 -5.24
CA TYR A 365 9.59 28.51 -6.20
C TYR A 365 8.28 28.87 -5.51
N LYS A 366 7.53 29.79 -6.10
CA LYS A 366 6.25 30.26 -5.56
C LYS A 366 5.19 29.17 -5.66
N MET A 367 4.44 28.99 -4.57
CA MET A 367 3.32 28.05 -4.48
C MET A 367 1.99 28.81 -4.28
N ALA A 368 0.95 28.15 -3.78
CA ALA A 368 -0.38 28.74 -3.66
C ALA A 368 -0.45 29.94 -2.69
N GLY A 369 0.43 30.02 -1.70
CA GLY A 369 0.54 31.19 -0.82
C GLY A 369 -0.63 31.39 0.14
N VAL A 370 -1.26 30.32 0.56
CA VAL A 370 -2.31 30.30 1.59
C VAL A 370 -1.68 30.32 2.99
N ILE A 371 -0.59 29.58 3.15
CA ILE A 371 0.16 29.46 4.41
C ILE A 371 1.43 30.31 4.28
N HIS A 372 1.53 31.38 5.09
CA HIS A 372 2.67 32.30 5.07
C HIS A 372 3.92 31.68 5.72
N ALA A 373 4.47 30.70 5.06
CA ALA A 373 5.69 29.99 5.45
C ALA A 373 6.37 29.38 4.23
N CYS A 374 7.50 28.70 4.43
CA CYS A 374 8.22 28.03 3.37
C CYS A 374 8.56 26.57 3.74
N CYS A 375 8.69 25.74 2.71
CA CYS A 375 9.18 24.38 2.81
C CYS A 375 10.57 24.25 2.24
N MET A 376 11.44 23.49 2.94
CA MET A 376 12.79 23.19 2.46
C MET A 376 13.21 21.80 2.83
N LYS A 377 13.98 21.15 1.98
CA LYS A 377 14.56 19.83 2.23
C LYS A 377 15.54 19.90 3.40
N LYS A 378 15.46 18.95 4.31
CA LYS A 378 16.43 18.74 5.39
C LYS A 378 17.35 17.56 5.05
N GLU A 379 18.57 17.58 5.57
CA GLU A 379 19.56 16.49 5.39
C GLU A 379 19.15 15.20 6.11
N ARG A 380 18.30 15.30 7.12
CA ARG A 380 17.80 14.16 7.91
C ARG A 380 16.27 14.13 7.89
N LEU A 381 15.71 12.93 7.89
CA LEU A 381 14.29 12.72 8.13
C LEU A 381 13.90 13.33 9.49
N VAL A 382 12.90 14.21 9.46
CA VAL A 382 12.38 14.89 10.66
C VAL A 382 10.89 14.53 10.75
N ARG A 383 10.45 14.12 11.93
CA ARG A 383 9.04 13.78 12.22
C ARG A 383 8.51 12.63 11.34
N PHE A 384 9.24 11.52 11.38
CA PHE A 384 8.80 10.28 10.73
C PHE A 384 8.16 9.35 11.74
N GLY A 385 7.05 8.69 11.37
CA GLY A 385 6.35 7.69 12.16
C GLY A 385 4.87 8.01 12.38
N TYR A 386 4.17 7.07 12.97
CA TYR A 386 2.77 7.23 13.37
C TYR A 386 2.63 8.20 14.53
N LEU A 387 1.55 8.97 14.54
CA LEU A 387 1.21 9.87 15.62
C LEU A 387 -0.31 9.95 15.80
N THR A 388 -0.72 10.28 17.01
CA THR A 388 -2.13 10.53 17.35
C THR A 388 -2.30 12.01 17.66
N LEU A 389 -3.26 12.65 16.99
CA LEU A 389 -3.64 14.03 17.24
C LEU A 389 -4.76 14.07 18.28
N ASN A 390 -4.52 14.77 19.39
CA ASN A 390 -5.53 14.99 20.41
C ASN A 390 -5.99 16.46 20.36
N SER A 391 -7.30 16.69 20.18
CA SER A 391 -7.88 18.03 20.32
C SER A 391 -7.86 18.46 21.78
N LYS A 392 -7.50 19.72 22.03
CA LYS A 392 -7.55 20.33 23.37
C LYS A 392 -8.85 21.17 23.55
N THR A 393 -9.92 20.80 22.87
CA THR A 393 -11.23 21.45 23.07
C THR A 393 -11.92 20.89 24.28
#